data_c507661a995de2826fd1f7ed484774b5
#
_entry.id   c507661a995de2826fd1f7ed484774b5
#
_cell.length_a   1.000
_cell.length_b   1.000
_cell.length_c   1.000
_cell.angle_alpha   90.00
_cell.angle_beta   90.00
_cell.angle_gamma   90.00
#
_symmetry.space_group_name_H-M   'P 1'
#
loop_
_entity.id
_entity.type
_entity.pdbx_description
1 polymer ?
#
loop_
_entity_poly.entity_id
_entity_poly.type
_entity_poly.pdbx_seq_one_letter_code
_entity_poly.pdbx_strand_id
1 'polypeptide(L)'
;MAGYSDPINHAFAFAAKHHDQQVRKGTRYPYLTAAPNLAVILARYGQDDATLVAGILHDVVEDCVRDGYTTEMLNRRVGDKFGEPVLSTVLMVIERRYDDDGIELSHGERKDDLLDRLAHADDRARWIAAADHLQSGGTLLADLRRTDFPEAVWSRFTSGRAATIRWYRRVHDRLVAIGFRSPDYPVMEELPDVVRPLEHYAGEDARPG
;
A
#
# COMPACT_ATOMS: atom_id res chain seq x y z
N MET A 1 -9.32 9.52 21.11
CA MET A 1 -8.31 8.45 21.09
C MET A 1 -8.36 7.81 19.72
N ALA A 2 -7.31 7.93 18.94
CA ALA A 2 -7.22 7.19 17.68
C ALA A 2 -7.05 5.69 17.98
N GLY A 3 -7.73 4.82 17.26
CA GLY A 3 -7.47 3.39 17.33
C GLY A 3 -8.68 2.46 17.46
N TYR A 4 -9.76 2.91 18.06
CA TYR A 4 -11.03 2.18 18.09
C TYR A 4 -12.21 3.11 17.86
N SER A 5 -13.01 2.77 16.86
CA SER A 5 -14.32 3.36 16.63
C SER A 5 -15.20 2.36 15.86
N ASP A 6 -16.50 2.58 15.85
CA ASP A 6 -17.41 1.73 15.10
C ASP A 6 -17.12 1.68 13.59
N PRO A 7 -16.79 2.82 12.91
CA PRO A 7 -16.36 2.79 11.51
C PRO A 7 -15.08 1.94 11.27
N ILE A 8 -14.07 2.04 12.14
CA ILE A 8 -12.84 1.25 12.05
C ILE A 8 -13.15 -0.24 12.22
N ASN A 9 -13.95 -0.61 13.23
CA ASN A 9 -14.35 -2.00 13.44
C ASN A 9 -15.12 -2.56 12.25
N HIS A 10 -16.04 -1.77 11.67
CA HIS A 10 -16.80 -2.13 10.48
C HIS A 10 -15.87 -2.30 9.25
N ALA A 11 -14.86 -1.44 9.08
CA ALA A 11 -13.88 -1.54 8.00
C ALA A 11 -13.05 -2.84 8.12
N PHE A 12 -12.59 -3.21 9.31
CA PHE A 12 -11.91 -4.49 9.52
C PHE A 12 -12.80 -5.69 9.23
N ALA A 13 -14.06 -5.69 9.68
CA ALA A 13 -15.00 -6.76 9.37
C ALA A 13 -15.26 -6.88 7.87
N PHE A 14 -15.35 -5.75 7.17
CA PHE A 14 -15.50 -5.70 5.73
C PHE A 14 -14.26 -6.24 5.01
N ALA A 15 -13.07 -5.79 5.37
CA ALA A 15 -11.81 -6.26 4.82
C ALA A 15 -11.60 -7.75 5.07
N ALA A 16 -11.87 -8.24 6.29
CA ALA A 16 -11.76 -9.66 6.63
C ALA A 16 -12.65 -10.55 5.77
N LYS A 17 -13.89 -10.10 5.50
CA LYS A 17 -14.81 -10.83 4.61
C LYS A 17 -14.32 -10.91 3.17
N HIS A 18 -13.68 -9.86 2.66
CA HIS A 18 -13.22 -9.80 1.27
C HIS A 18 -11.88 -10.52 1.06
N HIS A 19 -11.00 -10.51 2.06
CA HIS A 19 -9.70 -11.20 2.05
C HIS A 19 -9.72 -12.62 2.65
N ASP A 20 -10.88 -13.19 2.91
CA ASP A 20 -11.06 -14.46 3.64
C ASP A 20 -10.30 -15.66 3.07
N GLN A 21 -10.09 -15.68 1.74
CA GLN A 21 -9.37 -16.73 1.03
C GLN A 21 -7.97 -16.32 0.58
N GLN A 22 -7.56 -15.09 0.88
CA GLN A 22 -6.28 -14.57 0.41
C GLN A 22 -5.16 -14.80 1.43
N VAL A 23 -4.02 -15.28 0.91
CA VAL A 23 -2.77 -15.39 1.66
C VAL A 23 -1.68 -14.58 0.98
N ARG A 24 -0.73 -14.07 1.76
CA ARG A 24 0.42 -13.35 1.22
C ARG A 24 1.29 -14.30 0.40
N LYS A 25 1.69 -13.88 -0.81
CA LYS A 25 2.52 -14.67 -1.72
C LYS A 25 3.76 -15.22 -0.99
N GLY A 26 4.01 -16.52 -1.16
CA GLY A 26 5.17 -17.20 -0.57
C GLY A 26 5.12 -17.38 0.95
N THR A 27 3.99 -17.12 1.59
CA THR A 27 3.76 -17.35 3.02
C THR A 27 2.44 -18.07 3.25
N ARG A 28 2.16 -18.43 4.51
CA ARG A 28 0.85 -18.92 4.93
C ARG A 28 0.06 -17.88 5.73
N TYR A 29 0.58 -16.65 5.82
CA TYR A 29 -0.09 -15.60 6.57
C TYR A 29 -1.32 -15.09 5.81
N PRO A 30 -2.47 -14.91 6.48
CA PRO A 30 -3.63 -14.27 5.89
C PRO A 30 -3.26 -12.88 5.34
N TYR A 31 -3.74 -12.56 4.13
CA TYR A 31 -3.47 -11.27 3.49
C TYR A 31 -3.95 -10.09 4.35
N LEU A 32 -5.08 -10.28 5.04
CA LEU A 32 -5.66 -9.30 5.96
C LEU A 32 -4.66 -8.73 6.98
N THR A 33 -3.55 -9.41 7.28
CA THR A 33 -2.56 -8.90 8.26
C THR A 33 -1.91 -7.58 7.86
N ALA A 34 -1.98 -7.16 6.59
CA ALA A 34 -1.49 -5.85 6.14
C ALA A 34 -2.34 -4.71 6.70
N ALA A 35 -3.68 -4.81 6.60
CA ALA A 35 -4.61 -3.76 7.00
C ALA A 35 -4.48 -3.31 8.48
N PRO A 36 -4.44 -4.19 9.50
CA PRO A 36 -4.23 -3.77 10.88
C PRO A 36 -2.84 -3.16 11.11
N ASN A 37 -1.79 -3.65 10.46
CA ASN A 37 -0.46 -3.06 10.57
C ASN A 37 -0.43 -1.62 10.03
N LEU A 38 -1.04 -1.40 8.87
CA LEU A 38 -1.20 -0.07 8.30
C LEU A 38 -2.01 0.86 9.23
N ALA A 39 -3.14 0.38 9.75
CA ALA A 39 -3.97 1.14 10.66
C ALA A 39 -3.23 1.52 11.96
N VAL A 40 -2.39 0.63 12.51
CA VAL A 40 -1.54 0.92 13.66
C VAL A 40 -0.53 2.03 13.36
N ILE A 41 0.10 2.03 12.17
CA ILE A 41 1.02 3.10 11.75
C ILE A 41 0.26 4.43 11.68
N LEU A 42 -0.87 4.48 10.96
CA LEU A 42 -1.68 5.69 10.83
C LEU A 42 -2.15 6.22 12.19
N ALA A 43 -2.64 5.34 13.08
CA ALA A 43 -3.09 5.69 14.42
C ALA A 43 -1.95 6.24 15.29
N ARG A 44 -0.74 5.67 15.20
CA ARG A 44 0.44 6.15 15.91
C ARG A 44 0.79 7.60 15.55
N TYR A 45 0.54 7.99 14.32
CA TYR A 45 0.71 9.36 13.84
C TYR A 45 -0.55 10.23 13.99
N GLY A 46 -1.56 9.78 14.73
CA GLY A 46 -2.74 10.57 15.08
C GLY A 46 -3.70 10.84 13.91
N GLN A 47 -3.66 10.00 12.87
CA GLN A 47 -4.58 10.16 11.73
C GLN A 47 -6.02 9.91 12.15
N ASP A 48 -6.96 10.59 11.46
CA ASP A 48 -8.40 10.50 11.77
C ASP A 48 -9.01 9.14 11.33
N ASP A 49 -10.19 8.84 11.85
CA ASP A 49 -10.89 7.59 11.55
C ASP A 49 -11.15 7.41 10.06
N ALA A 50 -11.42 8.48 9.32
CA ALA A 50 -11.65 8.39 7.87
C ALA A 50 -10.37 7.94 7.13
N THR A 51 -9.21 8.44 7.53
CA THR A 51 -7.91 8.02 7.01
C THR A 51 -7.61 6.56 7.34
N LEU A 52 -7.86 6.14 8.60
CA LEU A 52 -7.68 4.75 9.01
C LEU A 52 -8.61 3.81 8.23
N VAL A 53 -9.87 4.16 8.08
CA VAL A 53 -10.86 3.38 7.33
C VAL A 53 -10.47 3.26 5.86
N ALA A 54 -10.06 4.35 5.22
CA ALA A 54 -9.59 4.31 3.83
C ALA A 54 -8.34 3.43 3.69
N GLY A 55 -7.38 3.54 4.62
CA GLY A 55 -6.20 2.68 4.66
C GLY A 55 -6.51 1.20 4.85
N ILE A 56 -7.50 0.84 5.69
CA ILE A 56 -7.95 -0.55 5.87
C ILE A 56 -8.60 -1.11 4.59
N LEU A 57 -9.27 -0.26 3.81
CA LEU A 57 -10.11 -0.68 2.68
C LEU A 57 -9.42 -0.62 1.32
N HIS A 58 -8.25 0.04 1.19
CA HIS A 58 -7.64 0.25 -0.12
C HIS A 58 -7.32 -1.08 -0.82
N ASP A 59 -6.70 -2.03 -0.12
CA ASP A 59 -6.40 -3.36 -0.66
C ASP A 59 -7.66 -4.16 -1.05
N VAL A 60 -8.81 -3.90 -0.41
CA VAL A 60 -10.06 -4.55 -0.80
C VAL A 60 -10.48 -4.14 -2.20
N VAL A 61 -10.37 -2.85 -2.52
CA VAL A 61 -10.74 -2.32 -3.84
C VAL A 61 -9.71 -2.72 -4.89
N GLU A 62 -8.43 -2.73 -4.54
CA GLU A 62 -7.35 -3.08 -5.46
C GLU A 62 -7.27 -4.58 -5.74
N ASP A 63 -7.29 -5.42 -4.71
CA ASP A 63 -6.88 -6.83 -4.78
C ASP A 63 -8.04 -7.85 -4.72
N CYS A 64 -9.26 -7.41 -4.36
CA CYS A 64 -10.40 -8.33 -4.23
C CYS A 64 -11.28 -8.39 -5.48
N VAL A 65 -10.84 -7.84 -6.60
CA VAL A 65 -11.52 -7.97 -7.90
C VAL A 65 -11.40 -9.41 -8.38
N ARG A 66 -12.53 -10.12 -8.44
CA ARG A 66 -12.63 -11.54 -8.83
C ARG A 66 -14.04 -11.82 -9.36
N ASP A 67 -14.29 -13.06 -9.80
CA ASP A 67 -15.63 -13.48 -10.23
C ASP A 67 -16.70 -13.14 -9.17
N GLY A 68 -17.69 -12.36 -9.57
CA GLY A 68 -18.75 -11.84 -8.70
C GLY A 68 -18.40 -10.58 -7.91
N TYR A 69 -17.18 -10.03 -8.04
CA TYR A 69 -16.77 -8.78 -7.42
C TYR A 69 -16.00 -7.91 -8.42
N THR A 70 -16.74 -7.09 -9.17
CA THR A 70 -16.10 -6.11 -10.09
C THR A 70 -15.61 -4.89 -9.34
N THR A 71 -14.72 -4.11 -9.96
CA THR A 71 -14.23 -2.84 -9.43
C THR A 71 -15.38 -1.90 -9.09
N GLU A 72 -16.36 -1.75 -9.99
CA GLU A 72 -17.52 -0.86 -9.78
C GLU A 72 -18.39 -1.32 -8.61
N MET A 73 -18.52 -2.64 -8.43
CA MET A 73 -19.28 -3.20 -7.31
C MET A 73 -18.56 -2.95 -5.99
N LEU A 74 -17.24 -3.11 -5.94
CA LEU A 74 -16.47 -2.84 -4.73
C LEU A 74 -16.49 -1.34 -4.39
N ASN A 75 -16.27 -0.47 -5.37
CA ASN A 75 -16.35 0.98 -5.22
C ASN A 75 -17.72 1.39 -4.65
N ARG A 76 -18.81 0.94 -5.27
CA ARG A 76 -20.16 1.23 -4.78
C ARG A 76 -20.35 0.74 -3.34
N ARG A 77 -19.92 -0.48 -3.00
CA ARG A 77 -20.06 -1.01 -1.64
C ARG A 77 -19.26 -0.22 -0.61
N VAL A 78 -18.08 0.26 -0.97
CA VAL A 78 -17.28 1.12 -0.08
C VAL A 78 -17.96 2.48 0.07
N GLY A 79 -18.38 3.12 -1.01
CA GLY A 79 -19.11 4.39 -0.97
C GLY A 79 -20.40 4.32 -0.15
N ASP A 80 -21.24 3.30 -0.39
CA ASP A 80 -22.52 3.11 0.33
C ASP A 80 -22.33 2.87 1.84
N LYS A 81 -21.24 2.19 2.24
CA LYS A 81 -21.02 1.80 3.64
C LYS A 81 -20.18 2.77 4.45
N PHE A 82 -19.20 3.40 3.80
CA PHE A 82 -18.19 4.22 4.49
C PHE A 82 -18.19 5.68 4.02
N GLY A 83 -18.99 5.99 3.01
CA GLY A 83 -19.15 7.34 2.46
C GLY A 83 -18.19 7.69 1.34
N GLU A 84 -18.63 8.65 0.53
CA GLU A 84 -17.88 9.13 -0.64
C GLU A 84 -16.47 9.69 -0.29
N PRO A 85 -16.26 10.41 0.83
CA PRO A 85 -14.92 10.88 1.18
C PRO A 85 -13.91 9.74 1.41
N VAL A 86 -14.34 8.61 2.00
CA VAL A 86 -13.49 7.43 2.18
C VAL A 86 -13.20 6.79 0.83
N LEU A 87 -14.22 6.60 -0.01
CA LEU A 87 -14.04 6.03 -1.35
C LEU A 87 -13.08 6.88 -2.19
N SER A 88 -13.27 8.19 -2.21
CA SER A 88 -12.38 9.12 -2.94
C SER A 88 -10.93 8.97 -2.50
N THR A 89 -10.66 8.90 -1.19
CA THR A 89 -9.31 8.69 -0.65
C THR A 89 -8.74 7.33 -1.09
N VAL A 90 -9.55 6.25 -1.01
CA VAL A 90 -9.14 4.91 -1.48
C VAL A 90 -8.72 4.96 -2.96
N LEU A 91 -9.54 5.56 -3.81
CA LEU A 91 -9.28 5.64 -5.25
C LEU A 91 -8.01 6.45 -5.59
N MET A 92 -7.57 7.34 -4.71
CA MET A 92 -6.32 8.08 -4.91
C MET A 92 -5.06 7.28 -4.62
N VAL A 93 -5.14 6.18 -3.84
CA VAL A 93 -3.97 5.41 -3.39
C VAL A 93 -3.82 4.05 -4.03
N ILE A 94 -4.83 3.54 -4.74
CA ILE A 94 -4.79 2.25 -5.45
C ILE A 94 -4.27 2.41 -6.88
N GLU A 95 -3.71 1.34 -7.45
CA GLU A 95 -3.37 1.29 -8.88
C GLU A 95 -4.63 1.14 -9.74
N ARG A 96 -4.77 1.99 -10.75
CA ARG A 96 -5.85 1.86 -11.74
C ARG A 96 -5.46 0.86 -12.81
N ARG A 97 -6.39 -0.01 -13.18
CA ARG A 97 -6.18 -0.95 -14.29
C ARG A 97 -6.35 -0.29 -15.66
N TYR A 98 -7.24 0.69 -15.75
CA TYR A 98 -7.58 1.41 -16.97
C TYR A 98 -7.42 2.91 -16.77
N ASP A 99 -7.08 3.63 -17.82
CA ASP A 99 -7.08 5.09 -17.85
C ASP A 99 -8.52 5.65 -17.97
N ASP A 100 -8.63 6.98 -18.12
CA ASP A 100 -9.93 7.66 -18.21
C ASP A 100 -10.64 7.39 -19.57
N ASP A 101 -9.91 6.94 -20.58
CA ASP A 101 -10.42 6.52 -21.89
C ASP A 101 -10.77 5.02 -21.95
N GLY A 102 -10.58 4.29 -20.87
CA GLY A 102 -10.84 2.84 -20.76
C GLY A 102 -9.77 1.97 -21.39
N ILE A 103 -8.56 2.50 -21.62
CA ILE A 103 -7.42 1.76 -22.16
C ILE A 103 -6.69 1.08 -21.01
N GLU A 104 -6.36 -0.20 -21.15
CA GLU A 104 -5.65 -0.96 -20.13
C GLU A 104 -4.21 -0.47 -20.00
N LEU A 105 -3.86 -0.05 -18.78
CA LEU A 105 -2.52 0.41 -18.42
C LEU A 105 -1.57 -0.76 -18.22
N SER A 106 -0.39 -0.69 -18.81
CA SER A 106 0.73 -1.59 -18.48
C SER A 106 1.16 -1.43 -17.02
N HIS A 107 1.93 -2.40 -16.50
CA HIS A 107 2.43 -2.33 -15.12
C HIS A 107 3.22 -1.03 -14.83
N GLY A 108 4.03 -0.56 -15.79
CA GLY A 108 4.77 0.70 -15.66
C GLY A 108 3.85 1.90 -15.60
N GLU A 109 2.89 1.99 -16.51
CA GLU A 109 1.93 3.08 -16.60
C GLU A 109 1.04 3.18 -15.36
N ARG A 110 0.61 2.06 -14.76
CA ARG A 110 -0.14 2.07 -13.49
C ARG A 110 0.67 2.73 -12.37
N LYS A 111 1.97 2.44 -12.29
CA LYS A 111 2.88 3.04 -11.29
C LYS A 111 3.08 4.53 -11.53
N ASP A 112 3.21 4.95 -12.79
CA ASP A 112 3.34 6.35 -13.16
C ASP A 112 2.05 7.11 -12.86
N ASP A 113 0.90 6.59 -13.25
CA ASP A 113 -0.42 7.12 -12.95
C ASP A 113 -0.65 7.30 -11.44
N LEU A 114 -0.31 6.30 -10.62
CA LEU A 114 -0.45 6.41 -9.17
C LEU A 114 0.41 7.55 -8.61
N LEU A 115 1.67 7.67 -9.04
CA LEU A 115 2.55 8.76 -8.59
C LEU A 115 2.03 10.13 -9.03
N ASP A 116 1.45 10.25 -10.22
CA ASP A 116 0.90 11.51 -10.72
C ASP A 116 -0.37 11.90 -9.96
N ARG A 117 -1.26 10.95 -9.67
CA ARG A 117 -2.43 11.20 -8.82
C ARG A 117 -2.03 11.59 -7.40
N LEU A 118 -1.03 10.93 -6.83
CA LEU A 118 -0.54 11.23 -5.49
C LEU A 118 0.01 12.66 -5.37
N ALA A 119 0.55 13.23 -6.46
CA ALA A 119 0.99 14.62 -6.47
C ALA A 119 -0.17 15.61 -6.26
N HIS A 120 -1.39 15.27 -6.69
CA HIS A 120 -2.59 16.10 -6.58
C HIS A 120 -3.54 15.65 -5.46
N ALA A 121 -3.21 14.55 -4.76
CA ALA A 121 -4.01 14.00 -3.68
C ALA A 121 -4.01 14.90 -2.44
N ASP A 122 -5.00 14.72 -1.59
CA ASP A 122 -5.03 15.32 -0.25
C ASP A 122 -4.03 14.63 0.71
N ASP A 123 -3.87 15.19 1.89
CA ASP A 123 -2.94 14.65 2.88
C ASP A 123 -3.34 13.25 3.37
N ARG A 124 -4.62 12.91 3.41
CA ARG A 124 -5.08 11.55 3.80
C ARG A 124 -4.49 10.48 2.89
N ALA A 125 -4.60 10.68 1.58
CA ALA A 125 -4.05 9.76 0.60
C ALA A 125 -2.52 9.66 0.69
N ARG A 126 -1.84 10.79 0.91
CA ARG A 126 -0.37 10.82 1.10
C ARG A 126 0.07 10.08 2.36
N TRP A 127 -0.67 10.24 3.47
CA TRP A 127 -0.44 9.49 4.70
C TRP A 127 -0.61 7.99 4.51
N ILE A 128 -1.66 7.56 3.80
CA ILE A 128 -1.88 6.15 3.50
C ILE A 128 -0.74 5.62 2.64
N ALA A 129 -0.36 6.31 1.57
CA ALA A 129 0.74 5.88 0.70
C ALA A 129 2.07 5.74 1.46
N ALA A 130 2.42 6.71 2.32
CA ALA A 130 3.63 6.65 3.14
C ALA A 130 3.58 5.48 4.14
N ALA A 131 2.46 5.31 4.84
CA ALA A 131 2.28 4.27 5.86
C ALA A 131 2.24 2.87 5.24
N ASP A 132 1.62 2.70 4.06
CA ASP A 132 1.63 1.44 3.33
C ASP A 132 3.05 1.06 2.88
N HIS A 133 3.81 2.01 2.34
CA HIS A 133 5.20 1.76 1.95
C HIS A 133 6.10 1.45 3.16
N LEU A 134 5.86 2.07 4.31
CA LEU A 134 6.55 1.73 5.55
C LEU A 134 6.19 0.31 6.01
N GLN A 135 4.92 -0.05 5.98
CA GLN A 135 4.41 -1.37 6.38
C GLN A 135 4.90 -2.48 5.45
N SER A 136 4.66 -2.32 4.14
CA SER A 136 4.98 -3.34 3.14
C SER A 136 6.48 -3.55 2.99
N GLY A 137 7.26 -2.47 2.94
CA GLY A 137 8.72 -2.51 2.87
C GLY A 137 9.36 -3.03 4.16
N GLY A 138 8.84 -2.64 5.33
CA GLY A 138 9.26 -3.20 6.62
C GLY A 138 9.02 -4.71 6.70
N THR A 139 7.89 -5.18 6.18
CA THR A 139 7.62 -6.62 6.09
C THR A 139 8.56 -7.32 5.13
N LEU A 140 8.82 -6.74 3.96
CA LEU A 140 9.79 -7.28 3.00
C LEU A 140 11.19 -7.41 3.62
N LEU A 141 11.67 -6.37 4.31
CA LEU A 141 12.95 -6.41 5.02
C LEU A 141 12.98 -7.48 6.11
N ALA A 142 11.88 -7.63 6.86
CA ALA A 142 11.79 -8.67 7.88
C ALA A 142 11.86 -10.08 7.27
N ASP A 143 11.20 -10.30 6.14
CA ASP A 143 11.25 -11.57 5.40
C ASP A 143 12.68 -11.84 4.89
N LEU A 144 13.35 -10.84 4.31
CA LEU A 144 14.74 -10.96 3.83
C LEU A 144 15.73 -11.26 4.95
N ARG A 145 15.56 -10.66 6.13
CA ARG A 145 16.43 -10.89 7.30
C ARG A 145 16.23 -12.24 7.98
N ARG A 146 15.09 -12.90 7.75
CA ARG A 146 14.73 -14.18 8.39
C ARG A 146 15.06 -15.40 7.55
N THR A 147 15.57 -15.22 6.35
CA THR A 147 15.85 -16.33 5.43
C THR A 147 17.30 -16.37 4.99
N ASP A 148 17.85 -17.58 4.86
CA ASP A 148 19.13 -17.81 4.20
C ASP A 148 19.00 -17.87 2.67
N PHE A 149 17.77 -17.76 2.15
CA PHE A 149 17.45 -17.84 0.72
C PHE A 149 16.70 -16.59 0.23
N PRO A 150 17.34 -15.40 0.13
CA PRO A 150 16.69 -14.15 -0.26
C PRO A 150 15.98 -14.24 -1.63
N GLU A 151 16.49 -15.04 -2.54
CA GLU A 151 15.88 -15.23 -3.86
C GLU A 151 14.47 -15.82 -3.78
N ALA A 152 14.17 -16.65 -2.78
CA ALA A 152 12.81 -17.14 -2.55
C ALA A 152 11.85 -16.02 -2.13
N VAL A 153 12.35 -14.94 -1.52
CA VAL A 153 11.54 -13.75 -1.21
C VAL A 153 11.33 -12.93 -2.49
N TRP A 154 12.39 -12.69 -3.26
CA TRP A 154 12.32 -11.88 -4.48
C TRP A 154 11.47 -12.52 -5.57
N SER A 155 11.43 -13.85 -5.68
CA SER A 155 10.61 -14.58 -6.65
C SER A 155 9.10 -14.35 -6.48
N ARG A 156 8.65 -13.78 -5.36
CA ARG A 156 7.24 -13.41 -5.12
C ARG A 156 6.82 -12.20 -5.96
N PHE A 157 7.78 -11.39 -6.40
CA PHE A 157 7.54 -10.15 -7.15
C PHE A 157 7.72 -10.38 -8.65
N THR A 158 6.62 -10.31 -9.39
CA THR A 158 6.61 -10.52 -10.85
C THR A 158 7.41 -9.46 -11.61
N SER A 159 7.52 -8.24 -11.04
CA SER A 159 8.35 -7.16 -11.57
C SER A 159 9.86 -7.37 -11.35
N GLY A 160 10.22 -8.33 -10.50
CA GLY A 160 11.60 -8.60 -10.12
C GLY A 160 12.16 -7.65 -9.06
N ARG A 161 13.29 -8.06 -8.47
CA ARG A 161 13.97 -7.37 -7.38
C ARG A 161 14.23 -5.88 -7.67
N ALA A 162 14.93 -5.60 -8.75
CA ALA A 162 15.34 -4.24 -9.08
C ALA A 162 14.17 -3.28 -9.30
N ALA A 163 13.08 -3.72 -9.94
CA ALA A 163 11.90 -2.91 -10.15
C ALA A 163 11.14 -2.66 -8.84
N THR A 164 11.07 -3.68 -7.96
CA THR A 164 10.46 -3.56 -6.63
C THR A 164 11.21 -2.54 -5.77
N ILE A 165 12.54 -2.62 -5.71
CA ILE A 165 13.36 -1.67 -4.95
C ILE A 165 13.20 -0.25 -5.50
N ARG A 166 13.27 -0.07 -6.83
CA ARG A 166 13.03 1.23 -7.47
C ARG A 166 11.65 1.80 -7.15
N TRP A 167 10.63 0.96 -7.01
CA TRP A 167 9.29 1.41 -6.65
C TRP A 167 9.25 2.07 -5.27
N TYR A 168 9.82 1.45 -4.25
CA TYR A 168 9.94 2.06 -2.91
C TYR A 168 10.65 3.40 -2.95
N ARG A 169 11.74 3.50 -3.72
CA ARG A 169 12.46 4.77 -3.91
C ARG A 169 11.60 5.82 -4.59
N ARG A 170 10.93 5.47 -5.68
CA ARG A 170 10.09 6.41 -6.44
C ARG A 170 8.97 7.01 -5.61
N VAL A 171 8.29 6.21 -4.79
CA VAL A 171 7.22 6.72 -3.91
C VAL A 171 7.79 7.66 -2.86
N HIS A 172 8.89 7.28 -2.19
CA HIS A 172 9.58 8.17 -1.25
C HIS A 172 9.93 9.51 -1.91
N ASP A 173 10.60 9.48 -3.05
CA ASP A 173 11.07 10.68 -3.75
C ASP A 173 9.90 11.55 -4.23
N ARG A 174 8.78 10.93 -4.67
CA ARG A 174 7.56 11.66 -5.03
C ARG A 174 6.96 12.38 -3.83
N LEU A 175 6.82 11.72 -2.68
CA LEU A 175 6.31 12.33 -1.46
C LEU A 175 7.17 13.52 -1.03
N VAL A 176 8.49 13.37 -1.05
CA VAL A 176 9.42 14.48 -0.74
C VAL A 176 9.27 15.63 -1.74
N ALA A 177 9.17 15.34 -3.03
CA ALA A 177 9.06 16.35 -4.09
C ALA A 177 7.79 17.19 -3.99
N ILE A 178 6.68 16.62 -3.50
CA ILE A 178 5.41 17.34 -3.30
C ILE A 178 5.31 18.03 -1.92
N GLY A 179 6.40 18.08 -1.15
CA GLY A 179 6.45 18.70 0.15
C GLY A 179 5.96 17.85 1.32
N PHE A 180 5.58 16.59 1.10
CA PHE A 180 5.22 15.65 2.16
C PHE A 180 6.50 15.09 2.78
N ARG A 181 7.08 15.83 3.75
CA ARG A 181 8.41 15.56 4.33
C ARG A 181 8.49 15.98 5.80
N SER A 182 9.48 15.43 6.53
CA SER A 182 9.81 15.86 7.89
C SER A 182 10.22 17.37 7.91
N PRO A 183 9.94 18.10 9.00
CA PRO A 183 9.33 17.62 10.25
C PRO A 183 7.79 17.59 10.27
N ASP A 184 7.11 18.16 9.26
CA ASP A 184 5.64 18.26 9.24
C ASP A 184 4.98 16.88 9.14
N TYR A 185 5.65 15.91 8.51
CA TYR A 185 5.18 14.55 8.32
C TYR A 185 6.19 13.53 8.89
N PRO A 186 6.10 13.18 10.20
CA PRO A 186 7.10 12.37 10.89
C PRO A 186 7.26 10.93 10.34
N VAL A 187 6.27 10.37 9.66
CA VAL A 187 6.39 9.07 8.98
C VAL A 187 7.53 9.07 7.95
N MET A 188 7.85 10.25 7.39
CA MET A 188 8.94 10.42 6.43
C MET A 188 10.33 10.37 7.05
N GLU A 189 10.46 10.35 8.39
CA GLU A 189 11.71 10.05 9.08
C GLU A 189 12.01 8.55 9.11
N GLU A 190 10.96 7.72 9.17
CA GLU A 190 11.08 6.27 9.22
C GLU A 190 11.14 5.61 7.82
N LEU A 191 10.53 6.22 6.81
CA LEU A 191 10.51 5.63 5.47
C LEU A 191 11.90 5.38 4.87
N PRO A 192 12.92 6.26 5.06
CA PRO A 192 14.30 5.98 4.67
C PRO A 192 14.92 4.74 5.34
N ASP A 193 14.49 4.38 6.56
CA ASP A 193 14.98 3.19 7.26
C ASP A 193 14.49 1.88 6.62
N VAL A 194 13.52 1.99 5.72
CA VAL A 194 13.05 0.89 4.87
C VAL A 194 13.70 0.96 3.49
N VAL A 195 13.69 2.13 2.86
CA VAL A 195 14.17 2.30 1.48
C VAL A 195 15.68 2.02 1.36
N ARG A 196 16.51 2.63 2.22
CA ARG A 196 17.97 2.46 2.18
C ARG A 196 18.44 1.00 2.36
N PRO A 197 17.93 0.23 3.35
CA PRO A 197 18.31 -1.18 3.45
C PRO A 197 17.86 -2.02 2.25
N LEU A 198 16.71 -1.73 1.64
CA LEU A 198 16.27 -2.42 0.42
C LEU A 198 17.23 -2.15 -0.74
N GLU A 199 17.78 -0.93 -0.85
CA GLU A 199 18.75 -0.58 -1.88
C GLU A 199 20.05 -1.37 -1.79
N HIS A 200 20.48 -1.82 -0.60
CA HIS A 200 21.65 -2.68 -0.46
C HIS A 200 21.47 -4.02 -1.17
N TYR A 201 20.25 -4.56 -1.21
CA TYR A 201 19.96 -5.79 -1.96
C TYR A 201 20.02 -5.60 -3.49
N ALA A 202 19.95 -4.36 -4.00
CA ALA A 202 20.09 -4.10 -5.44
C ALA A 202 21.52 -4.33 -5.95
N GLY A 203 22.54 -4.19 -5.09
CA GLY A 203 23.95 -4.33 -5.44
C GLY A 203 24.51 -5.76 -5.36
N GLU A 204 23.76 -6.72 -4.83
CA GLU A 204 24.23 -8.09 -4.65
C GLU A 204 24.24 -8.93 -5.93
N ASP A 205 23.56 -8.50 -7.01
CA ASP A 205 23.61 -9.14 -8.33
C ASP A 205 24.96 -9.00 -9.06
N ALA A 206 25.88 -8.19 -8.53
CA ALA A 206 27.19 -7.91 -9.16
C ALA A 206 28.34 -8.82 -8.66
N ARG A 207 28.08 -9.79 -7.78
CA ARG A 207 29.11 -10.75 -7.38
C ARG A 207 28.93 -12.03 -8.16
N PRO A 208 29.83 -12.32 -9.15
CA PRO A 208 29.88 -13.64 -9.76
C PRO A 208 30.34 -14.64 -8.69
N GLY A 209 29.59 -15.74 -8.52
CA GLY A 209 29.96 -16.89 -7.73
C GLY A 209 31.11 -17.65 -8.36
#